data_7d8345801c73f66d9a1fc524413c840a
#
_entry.id   7d8345801c73f66d9a1fc524413c840a
#
_cell.length_a   1.000
_cell.length_b   1.000
_cell.length_c   1.000
_cell.angle_alpha   90.00
_cell.angle_beta   90.00
_cell.angle_gamma   90.00
#
_symmetry.space_group_name_H-M   'P 1'
#
loop_
_entity.id
_entity.type
_entity.pdbx_description
1 polymer ?
#
loop_
_entity_poly.entity_id
_entity_poly.type
_entity_poly.pdbx_seq_one_letter_code
_entity_poly.pdbx_strand_id
1 'polypeptide(L)'
;MNRELSDKMMLTTIMTVYIGSKADEVDAAISSILAQTALPDQFIIFCDGPVAAEVDDVLAAASKHPVIEIHKSRENLGRGQARNHAIAKAAHDLIAVMDSDDIARPDRFEKQLRHFAASDTDILGGVIEEFRVTPGDLKWQRICHLKHRDILARLPFRTPVNNVTTMFRRGIFDQVGGYRDLNFVEDWDFFARAAHAGARFSNLPDVLVDVRINPTRNYNMKYLVEEIANIRNIGRLLRVNFLVVAVSVCLRIIRALVPEKLIDAVYSVFLRGKPRR
;
A
#
# COMPACT_ATOMS: atom_id res chain seq x y z
N MET A 1 2.94 -30.57 6.43
CA MET A 1 2.58 -29.66 7.55
C MET A 1 2.34 -28.21 7.14
N ASN A 2 2.88 -27.72 6.01
CA ASN A 2 2.75 -26.30 5.61
C ASN A 2 1.52 -25.97 4.74
N ARG A 3 0.85 -26.95 4.14
CA ARG A 3 -0.35 -26.73 3.31
C ARG A 3 -1.62 -26.57 4.15
N GLU A 4 -1.74 -27.32 5.25
CA GLU A 4 -2.94 -27.31 6.12
C GLU A 4 -3.14 -25.98 6.92
N LEU A 5 -2.08 -25.20 7.15
CA LEU A 5 -2.20 -23.91 7.86
C LEU A 5 -2.63 -22.78 6.93
N SER A 6 -2.30 -22.83 5.63
CA SER A 6 -2.75 -21.86 4.63
C SER A 6 -4.21 -22.08 4.22
N ASP A 7 -4.68 -23.31 4.27
CA ASP A 7 -6.05 -23.69 3.86
C ASP A 7 -7.16 -23.17 4.79
N LYS A 8 -6.79 -22.49 5.90
CA LYS A 8 -7.75 -21.98 6.89
C LYS A 8 -7.94 -20.47 6.88
N MET A 9 -7.10 -19.73 6.15
CA MET A 9 -7.17 -18.26 6.12
C MET A 9 -7.56 -17.77 4.73
N MET A 10 -8.79 -17.33 4.56
CA MET A 10 -9.30 -16.83 3.29
C MET A 10 -8.91 -15.37 3.07
N LEU A 11 -8.50 -15.05 1.85
CA LEU A 11 -7.94 -13.77 1.45
C LEU A 11 -8.79 -13.08 0.38
N THR A 12 -9.16 -11.82 0.63
CA THR A 12 -9.63 -10.91 -0.42
C THR A 12 -8.50 -9.97 -0.83
N THR A 13 -8.18 -9.91 -2.11
CA THR A 13 -7.33 -8.85 -2.67
C THR A 13 -8.19 -7.73 -3.22
N ILE A 14 -7.80 -6.48 -2.99
CA ILE A 14 -8.45 -5.30 -3.57
C ILE A 14 -7.49 -4.55 -4.47
N MET A 15 -8.00 -4.04 -5.59
CA MET A 15 -7.31 -3.16 -6.52
C MET A 15 -8.25 -2.03 -6.94
N THR A 16 -7.73 -0.82 -7.09
CA THR A 16 -8.50 0.31 -7.63
C THR A 16 -7.92 0.75 -8.95
N VAL A 17 -8.78 1.00 -9.94
CA VAL A 17 -8.43 1.57 -11.25
C VAL A 17 -9.20 2.86 -11.47
N TYR A 18 -8.64 3.80 -12.23
CA TYR A 18 -9.23 5.11 -12.48
C TYR A 18 -8.90 5.59 -13.89
N ILE A 19 -9.37 6.77 -14.27
CA ILE A 19 -9.18 7.33 -15.63
C ILE A 19 -7.71 7.45 -16.06
N GLY A 20 -6.77 7.57 -15.13
CA GLY A 20 -5.33 7.63 -15.41
C GLY A 20 -4.62 6.28 -15.45
N SER A 21 -5.32 5.18 -15.20
CA SER A 21 -4.75 3.82 -15.30
C SER A 21 -4.51 3.46 -16.77
N LYS A 22 -3.41 2.72 -17.04
CA LYS A 22 -3.05 2.26 -18.38
C LYS A 22 -3.34 0.77 -18.52
N ALA A 23 -3.83 0.37 -19.68
CA ALA A 23 -4.29 -1.00 -19.94
C ALA A 23 -3.19 -2.05 -19.73
N ASP A 24 -1.99 -1.79 -20.24
CA ASP A 24 -0.83 -2.68 -20.08
C ASP A 24 -0.36 -2.82 -18.63
N GLU A 25 -0.42 -1.73 -17.84
CA GLU A 25 -0.07 -1.74 -16.43
C GLU A 25 -1.13 -2.51 -15.62
N VAL A 26 -2.41 -2.28 -15.88
CA VAL A 26 -3.54 -2.99 -15.24
C VAL A 26 -3.50 -4.49 -15.55
N ASP A 27 -3.25 -4.87 -16.80
CA ASP A 27 -3.15 -6.28 -17.20
C ASP A 27 -1.99 -6.98 -16.49
N ALA A 28 -0.82 -6.33 -16.43
CA ALA A 28 0.35 -6.85 -15.72
C ALA A 28 0.08 -7.01 -14.22
N ALA A 29 -0.59 -6.04 -13.58
CA ALA A 29 -0.96 -6.09 -12.17
C ALA A 29 -1.93 -7.25 -11.89
N ILE A 30 -3.00 -7.40 -12.68
CA ILE A 30 -3.96 -8.50 -12.57
C ILE A 30 -3.26 -9.85 -12.77
N SER A 31 -2.46 -9.98 -13.82
CA SER A 31 -1.72 -11.19 -14.12
C SER A 31 -0.79 -11.59 -12.97
N SER A 32 -0.15 -10.63 -12.30
CA SER A 32 0.73 -10.87 -11.15
C SER A 32 -0.02 -11.42 -9.93
N ILE A 33 -1.28 -11.03 -9.75
CA ILE A 33 -2.14 -11.56 -8.69
C ILE A 33 -2.63 -12.98 -9.03
N LEU A 34 -2.98 -13.23 -10.29
CA LEU A 34 -3.41 -14.55 -10.74
C LEU A 34 -2.26 -15.58 -10.79
N ALA A 35 -1.00 -15.10 -10.86
CA ALA A 35 0.19 -15.93 -10.85
C ALA A 35 0.75 -16.22 -9.43
N GLN A 36 0.04 -15.86 -8.36
CA GLN A 36 0.49 -16.10 -7.00
C GLN A 36 0.54 -17.60 -6.66
N THR A 37 1.57 -18.03 -5.91
CA THR A 37 1.66 -19.40 -5.38
C THR A 37 0.52 -19.77 -4.43
N ALA A 38 -0.03 -18.75 -3.74
CA ALA A 38 -1.27 -18.84 -2.98
C ALA A 38 -2.25 -17.83 -3.59
N LEU A 39 -3.19 -18.32 -4.41
CA LEU A 39 -4.21 -17.47 -5.02
C LEU A 39 -5.13 -16.85 -3.94
N PRO A 40 -5.61 -15.61 -4.14
CA PRO A 40 -6.66 -15.06 -3.30
C PRO A 40 -7.98 -15.80 -3.56
N ASP A 41 -8.82 -15.90 -2.53
CA ASP A 41 -10.16 -16.51 -2.65
C ASP A 41 -11.14 -15.55 -3.35
N GLN A 42 -10.86 -14.23 -3.27
CA GLN A 42 -11.61 -13.17 -3.93
C GLN A 42 -10.66 -12.06 -4.38
N PHE A 43 -10.85 -11.56 -5.59
CA PHE A 43 -10.10 -10.41 -6.11
C PHE A 43 -11.08 -9.35 -6.61
N ILE A 44 -11.22 -8.27 -5.85
CA ILE A 44 -12.11 -7.16 -6.15
C ILE A 44 -11.32 -6.07 -6.88
N ILE A 45 -11.78 -5.73 -8.08
CA ILE A 45 -11.28 -4.59 -8.84
C ILE A 45 -12.37 -3.51 -8.84
N PHE A 46 -12.07 -2.36 -8.25
CA PHE A 46 -12.99 -1.25 -8.15
C PHE A 46 -12.59 -0.12 -9.11
N CYS A 47 -13.48 0.18 -10.08
CA CYS A 47 -13.31 1.32 -10.98
C CYS A 47 -13.78 2.60 -10.29
N ASP A 48 -12.84 3.49 -10.00
CA ASP A 48 -13.07 4.79 -9.37
C ASP A 48 -13.43 5.84 -10.43
N GLY A 49 -14.69 5.82 -10.83
CA GLY A 49 -15.23 6.57 -11.96
C GLY A 49 -15.00 5.88 -13.32
N PRO A 50 -15.31 6.58 -14.43
CA PRO A 50 -15.06 6.09 -15.77
C PRO A 50 -13.59 5.79 -16.01
N VAL A 51 -13.30 4.74 -16.77
CA VAL A 51 -11.94 4.37 -17.20
C VAL A 51 -11.84 4.43 -18.74
N ALA A 52 -10.64 4.39 -19.28
CA ALA A 52 -10.42 4.34 -20.72
C ALA A 52 -10.95 3.03 -21.33
N ALA A 53 -11.37 3.04 -22.60
CA ALA A 53 -11.93 1.87 -23.26
C ALA A 53 -10.98 0.66 -23.24
N GLU A 54 -9.69 0.89 -23.45
CA GLU A 54 -8.66 -0.14 -23.44
C GLU A 54 -8.53 -0.80 -22.05
N VAL A 55 -8.74 -0.04 -20.98
CA VAL A 55 -8.79 -0.57 -19.60
C VAL A 55 -10.06 -1.38 -19.38
N ASP A 56 -11.20 -0.91 -19.89
CA ASP A 56 -12.47 -1.65 -19.83
C ASP A 56 -12.37 -3.00 -20.56
N ASP A 57 -11.68 -3.09 -21.69
CA ASP A 57 -11.44 -4.34 -22.42
C ASP A 57 -10.60 -5.33 -21.58
N VAL A 58 -9.54 -4.86 -20.92
CA VAL A 58 -8.73 -5.67 -19.99
C VAL A 58 -9.60 -6.18 -18.84
N LEU A 59 -10.40 -5.32 -18.23
CA LEU A 59 -11.29 -5.69 -17.13
C LEU A 59 -12.35 -6.71 -17.56
N ALA A 60 -12.93 -6.54 -18.76
CA ALA A 60 -13.90 -7.47 -19.33
C ALA A 60 -13.26 -8.85 -19.59
N ALA A 61 -12.01 -8.90 -20.02
CA ALA A 61 -11.29 -10.15 -20.16
C ALA A 61 -11.00 -10.80 -18.79
N ALA A 62 -10.54 -10.00 -17.81
CA ALA A 62 -10.22 -10.45 -16.46
C ALA A 62 -11.45 -10.98 -15.70
N SER A 63 -12.64 -10.39 -15.90
CA SER A 63 -13.89 -10.81 -15.23
C SER A 63 -14.33 -12.24 -15.55
N LYS A 64 -13.74 -12.88 -16.56
CA LYS A 64 -13.97 -14.29 -16.85
C LYS A 64 -13.32 -15.23 -15.85
N HIS A 65 -12.36 -14.72 -15.06
CA HIS A 65 -11.74 -15.51 -14.02
C HIS A 65 -12.62 -15.58 -12.77
N PRO A 66 -12.90 -16.77 -12.21
CA PRO A 66 -13.94 -16.98 -11.19
C PRO A 66 -13.69 -16.23 -9.87
N VAL A 67 -12.44 -15.85 -9.55
CA VAL A 67 -12.11 -15.12 -8.32
C VAL A 67 -12.24 -13.61 -8.49
N ILE A 68 -12.39 -13.08 -9.73
CA ILE A 68 -12.41 -11.64 -10.01
C ILE A 68 -13.82 -11.10 -10.00
N GLU A 69 -14.01 -10.06 -9.20
CA GLU A 69 -15.23 -9.26 -9.16
C GLU A 69 -14.93 -7.82 -9.54
N ILE A 70 -15.66 -7.26 -10.50
CA ILE A 70 -15.49 -5.87 -10.94
C ILE A 70 -16.67 -5.04 -10.48
N HIS A 71 -16.36 -3.97 -9.76
CA HIS A 71 -17.34 -2.98 -9.32
C HIS A 71 -16.98 -1.60 -9.88
N LYS A 72 -17.97 -0.80 -10.25
CA LYS A 72 -17.76 0.50 -10.89
C LYS A 72 -18.53 1.60 -10.15
N SER A 73 -17.87 2.72 -9.90
CA SER A 73 -18.51 3.97 -9.51
C SER A 73 -18.88 4.80 -10.76
N ARG A 74 -19.89 5.64 -10.61
CA ARG A 74 -20.26 6.61 -11.67
C ARG A 74 -19.31 7.82 -11.72
N GLU A 75 -18.69 8.14 -10.60
CA GLU A 75 -17.82 9.30 -10.40
C GLU A 75 -16.53 8.90 -9.68
N ASN A 76 -15.49 9.71 -9.81
CA ASN A 76 -14.24 9.54 -9.08
C ASN A 76 -14.44 9.96 -7.63
N LEU A 77 -14.29 9.00 -6.73
CA LEU A 77 -14.48 9.16 -5.28
C LEU A 77 -13.18 9.50 -4.56
N GLY A 78 -12.06 9.36 -5.25
CA GLY A 78 -10.73 9.46 -4.68
C GLY A 78 -10.23 8.16 -4.05
N ARG A 79 -8.90 8.03 -4.00
CA ARG A 79 -8.17 6.79 -3.69
C ARG A 79 -8.61 6.10 -2.40
N GLY A 80 -8.79 6.87 -1.31
CA GLY A 80 -9.21 6.32 -0.01
C GLY A 80 -10.63 5.76 -0.06
N GLN A 81 -11.56 6.52 -0.65
CA GLN A 81 -12.97 6.11 -0.75
C GLN A 81 -13.16 4.94 -1.72
N ALA A 82 -12.43 4.92 -2.84
CA ALA A 82 -12.46 3.79 -3.76
C ALA A 82 -12.02 2.48 -3.07
N ARG A 83 -10.96 2.52 -2.25
CA ARG A 83 -10.54 1.37 -1.43
C ARG A 83 -11.59 0.99 -0.39
N ASN A 84 -12.25 1.96 0.27
CA ASN A 84 -13.34 1.69 1.21
C ASN A 84 -14.48 0.94 0.53
N HIS A 85 -14.88 1.37 -0.66
CA HIS A 85 -15.93 0.71 -1.44
C HIS A 85 -15.52 -0.71 -1.87
N ALA A 86 -14.28 -0.92 -2.26
CA ALA A 86 -13.76 -2.26 -2.56
C ALA A 86 -13.79 -3.16 -1.32
N ILE A 87 -13.29 -2.67 -0.17
CA ILE A 87 -13.24 -3.44 1.09
C ILE A 87 -14.65 -3.75 1.59
N ALA A 88 -15.63 -2.86 1.40
CA ALA A 88 -17.02 -3.11 1.76
C ALA A 88 -17.64 -4.32 1.03
N LYS A 89 -17.07 -4.72 -0.12
CA LYS A 89 -17.47 -5.92 -0.89
C LYS A 89 -16.67 -7.17 -0.52
N ALA A 90 -15.63 -7.04 0.30
CA ALA A 90 -14.79 -8.16 0.67
C ALA A 90 -15.58 -9.18 1.51
N ALA A 91 -15.45 -10.45 1.14
CA ALA A 91 -16.10 -11.57 1.82
C ALA A 91 -15.25 -12.12 2.99
N HIS A 92 -13.95 -11.80 3.04
CA HIS A 92 -13.00 -12.47 3.93
C HIS A 92 -12.37 -11.51 4.93
N ASP A 93 -11.80 -12.07 6.01
CA ASP A 93 -11.22 -11.30 7.12
C ASP A 93 -9.82 -10.77 6.83
N LEU A 94 -9.09 -11.37 5.90
CA LEU A 94 -7.81 -10.83 5.44
C LEU A 94 -7.99 -10.06 4.14
N ILE A 95 -7.47 -8.84 4.13
CA ILE A 95 -7.53 -7.94 2.98
C ILE A 95 -6.09 -7.62 2.54
N ALA A 96 -5.77 -7.89 1.27
CA ALA A 96 -4.54 -7.45 0.64
C ALA A 96 -4.79 -6.27 -0.30
N VAL A 97 -3.95 -5.24 -0.22
CA VAL A 97 -4.00 -4.09 -1.12
C VAL A 97 -3.05 -4.30 -2.29
N MET A 98 -3.49 -3.94 -3.49
CA MET A 98 -2.67 -3.90 -4.70
C MET A 98 -2.97 -2.63 -5.48
N ASP A 99 -1.93 -1.96 -5.97
CA ASP A 99 -2.08 -0.82 -6.88
C ASP A 99 -2.07 -1.33 -8.34
N SER A 100 -2.77 -0.64 -9.24
CA SER A 100 -3.03 -1.12 -10.60
C SER A 100 -1.88 -0.92 -11.59
N ASP A 101 -0.76 -0.35 -11.16
CA ASP A 101 0.44 -0.07 -11.95
C ASP A 101 1.69 -0.83 -11.46
N ASP A 102 1.54 -1.66 -10.41
CA ASP A 102 2.61 -2.40 -9.75
C ASP A 102 2.53 -3.91 -10.04
N ILE A 103 3.57 -4.67 -9.70
CA ILE A 103 3.67 -6.12 -9.96
C ILE A 103 3.95 -6.85 -8.66
N ALA A 104 3.04 -7.72 -8.23
CA ALA A 104 3.23 -8.57 -7.06
C ALA A 104 4.25 -9.68 -7.34
N ARG A 105 5.19 -9.92 -6.41
CA ARG A 105 6.09 -11.08 -6.47
C ARG A 105 5.29 -12.38 -6.32
N PRO A 106 5.63 -13.47 -7.02
CA PRO A 106 4.81 -14.68 -7.09
C PRO A 106 4.50 -15.34 -5.74
N ASP A 107 5.38 -15.20 -4.76
CA ASP A 107 5.27 -15.80 -3.43
C ASP A 107 4.79 -14.84 -2.34
N ARG A 108 4.31 -13.64 -2.74
CA ARG A 108 3.88 -12.59 -1.81
C ARG A 108 2.82 -13.09 -0.83
N PHE A 109 1.71 -13.61 -1.34
CA PHE A 109 0.58 -14.00 -0.49
C PHE A 109 0.92 -15.22 0.36
N GLU A 110 1.65 -16.19 -0.17
CA GLU A 110 2.10 -17.34 0.60
C GLU A 110 2.93 -16.91 1.84
N LYS A 111 3.88 -15.99 1.65
CA LYS A 111 4.70 -15.45 2.74
C LYS A 111 3.88 -14.69 3.77
N GLN A 112 2.96 -13.85 3.30
CA GLN A 112 2.11 -13.05 4.18
C GLN A 112 1.12 -13.92 4.97
N LEU A 113 0.45 -14.88 4.34
CA LEU A 113 -0.46 -15.82 4.99
C LEU A 113 0.26 -16.66 6.04
N ARG A 114 1.47 -17.16 5.72
CA ARG A 114 2.30 -17.88 6.69
C ARG A 114 2.63 -17.05 7.92
N HIS A 115 2.90 -15.76 7.75
CA HIS A 115 3.16 -14.84 8.86
C HIS A 115 1.92 -14.64 9.73
N PHE A 116 0.75 -14.40 9.12
CA PHE A 116 -0.53 -14.27 9.85
C PHE A 116 -0.91 -15.52 10.62
N ALA A 117 -0.62 -16.71 10.08
CA ALA A 117 -0.86 -17.98 10.76
C ALA A 117 0.04 -18.19 11.99
N ALA A 118 1.20 -17.55 12.02
CA ALA A 118 2.22 -17.71 13.08
C ALA A 118 2.27 -16.53 14.07
N SER A 119 1.43 -15.50 13.90
CA SER A 119 1.51 -14.27 14.70
C SER A 119 0.16 -13.59 14.89
N ASP A 120 0.07 -12.76 15.94
CA ASP A 120 -1.09 -11.90 16.22
C ASP A 120 -1.00 -10.55 15.47
N THR A 121 -0.35 -10.51 14.32
CA THR A 121 -0.22 -9.30 13.50
C THR A 121 -1.58 -8.89 12.96
N ASP A 122 -1.90 -7.59 13.04
CA ASP A 122 -3.12 -7.01 12.45
C ASP A 122 -2.84 -6.38 11.09
N ILE A 123 -1.65 -5.74 10.93
CA ILE A 123 -1.22 -5.07 9.71
C ILE A 123 0.19 -5.53 9.36
N LEU A 124 0.32 -6.14 8.20
CA LEU A 124 1.57 -6.69 7.68
C LEU A 124 1.92 -6.04 6.34
N GLY A 125 3.15 -5.59 6.22
CA GLY A 125 3.71 -5.15 4.95
C GLY A 125 5.02 -5.83 4.63
N GLY A 126 5.81 -5.20 3.76
CA GLY A 126 7.13 -5.69 3.38
C GLY A 126 7.91 -4.72 2.51
N VAL A 127 9.05 -5.19 2.02
CA VAL A 127 9.93 -4.42 1.15
C VAL A 127 9.33 -4.32 -0.24
N ILE A 128 9.58 -3.20 -0.92
CA ILE A 128 9.33 -3.03 -2.35
C ILE A 128 10.63 -2.84 -3.10
N GLU A 129 10.64 -3.24 -4.39
CA GLU A 129 11.70 -2.90 -5.32
C GLU A 129 11.15 -1.94 -6.38
N GLU A 130 11.84 -0.82 -6.59
CA GLU A 130 11.39 0.20 -7.53
C GLU A 130 11.90 -0.11 -8.94
N PHE A 131 11.06 0.09 -9.98
CA PHE A 131 11.44 -0.04 -11.38
C PHE A 131 10.83 1.07 -12.25
N ARG A 132 11.34 1.28 -13.46
CA ARG A 132 10.81 2.24 -14.45
C ARG A 132 10.13 1.57 -15.62
N VAL A 133 10.82 0.64 -16.26
CA VAL A 133 10.35 -0.05 -17.47
C VAL A 133 10.03 -1.51 -17.17
N THR A 134 11.00 -2.22 -16.60
CA THR A 134 10.87 -3.63 -16.26
C THR A 134 11.34 -3.91 -14.83
N PRO A 135 10.69 -4.81 -14.08
CA PRO A 135 11.16 -5.21 -12.76
C PRO A 135 12.66 -5.57 -12.76
N GLY A 136 13.37 -5.04 -11.76
CA GLY A 136 14.80 -5.28 -11.60
C GLY A 136 15.73 -4.32 -12.36
N ASP A 137 15.21 -3.37 -13.16
CA ASP A 137 16.05 -2.43 -13.93
C ASP A 137 16.81 -1.42 -13.04
N LEU A 138 16.26 -1.05 -11.88
CA LEU A 138 16.88 -0.12 -10.95
C LEU A 138 17.54 -0.80 -9.75
N LYS A 139 17.00 -1.94 -9.30
CA LYS A 139 17.40 -2.66 -8.07
C LYS A 139 17.37 -1.78 -6.81
N TRP A 140 16.49 -0.79 -6.77
CA TRP A 140 16.32 0.10 -5.65
C TRP A 140 15.24 -0.44 -4.73
N GLN A 141 15.61 -0.71 -3.49
CA GLN A 141 14.69 -1.27 -2.52
C GLN A 141 14.31 -0.23 -1.46
N ARG A 142 13.02 -0.16 -1.14
CA ARG A 142 12.52 0.60 0.00
C ARG A 142 12.32 -0.35 1.17
N ILE A 143 13.32 -0.38 2.05
CA ILE A 143 13.35 -1.24 3.23
C ILE A 143 12.47 -0.66 4.33
N CYS A 144 11.72 -1.52 5.02
CA CYS A 144 10.89 -1.20 6.16
C CYS A 144 11.48 -1.73 7.46
N HIS A 145 11.13 -1.09 8.59
CA HIS A 145 11.37 -1.66 9.91
C HIS A 145 10.48 -2.90 10.10
N LEU A 146 11.04 -3.97 10.67
CA LEU A 146 10.34 -5.25 10.75
C LEU A 146 9.49 -5.40 12.01
N LYS A 147 9.96 -4.86 13.14
CA LYS A 147 9.35 -5.06 14.46
C LYS A 147 8.37 -3.94 14.79
N HIS A 148 7.27 -4.29 15.43
CA HIS A 148 6.20 -3.38 15.85
C HIS A 148 6.72 -2.08 16.50
N ARG A 149 7.60 -2.20 17.52
CA ARG A 149 8.16 -1.04 18.23
C ARG A 149 8.86 -0.05 17.29
N ASP A 150 9.67 -0.58 16.36
CA ASP A 150 10.47 0.25 15.45
C ASP A 150 9.60 0.88 14.35
N ILE A 151 8.55 0.15 13.93
CA ILE A 151 7.50 0.63 13.02
C ILE A 151 6.80 1.83 13.66
N LEU A 152 6.31 1.70 14.88
CA LEU A 152 5.62 2.78 15.60
C LEU A 152 6.51 4.00 15.82
N ALA A 153 7.79 3.80 16.13
CA ALA A 153 8.75 4.90 16.33
C ALA A 153 8.95 5.74 15.04
N ARG A 154 8.70 5.16 13.86
CA ARG A 154 8.80 5.86 12.57
C ARG A 154 7.52 6.52 12.12
N LEU A 155 6.39 6.15 12.70
CA LEU A 155 5.07 6.64 12.29
C LEU A 155 4.95 8.19 12.30
N PRO A 156 5.56 8.95 13.22
CA PRO A 156 5.55 10.41 13.16
C PRO A 156 6.30 11.02 11.97
N PHE A 157 7.20 10.27 11.34
CA PHE A 157 8.09 10.77 10.28
C PHE A 157 7.67 10.32 8.88
N ARG A 158 7.03 9.16 8.75
CA ARG A 158 6.64 8.58 7.44
C ARG A 158 5.65 7.45 7.61
N THR A 159 4.99 7.07 6.51
CA THR A 159 4.20 5.84 6.50
C THR A 159 5.07 4.64 6.91
N PRO A 160 4.61 3.82 7.85
CA PRO A 160 5.42 2.75 8.46
C PRO A 160 5.45 1.47 7.61
N VAL A 161 4.50 1.35 6.67
CA VAL A 161 4.32 0.22 5.78
C VAL A 161 4.28 0.73 4.34
N ASN A 162 4.86 0.02 3.40
CA ASN A 162 4.66 0.30 1.97
C ASN A 162 3.23 -0.13 1.61
N ASN A 163 2.35 0.84 1.32
CA ASN A 163 0.91 0.60 1.21
C ASN A 163 0.55 -0.53 0.24
N VAL A 164 1.17 -0.58 -0.93
CA VAL A 164 0.94 -1.61 -1.94
C VAL A 164 1.25 -3.04 -1.47
N THR A 165 2.07 -3.19 -0.42
CA THR A 165 2.38 -4.50 0.19
C THR A 165 1.44 -4.87 1.33
N THR A 166 0.55 -3.96 1.72
CA THR A 166 -0.24 -4.15 2.94
C THR A 166 -1.21 -5.32 2.82
N MET A 167 -1.19 -6.16 3.84
CA MET A 167 -2.24 -7.12 4.16
C MET A 167 -2.67 -6.87 5.60
N PHE A 168 -3.99 -6.86 5.88
CA PHE A 168 -4.50 -6.54 7.21
C PHE A 168 -5.76 -7.33 7.55
N ARG A 169 -6.03 -7.45 8.86
CA ARG A 169 -7.29 -8.01 9.36
C ARG A 169 -8.40 -6.98 9.19
N ARG A 170 -9.50 -7.37 8.57
CA ARG A 170 -10.66 -6.50 8.36
C ARG A 170 -11.18 -5.88 9.67
N GLY A 171 -11.14 -6.60 10.77
CA GLY A 171 -11.58 -6.10 12.06
C GLY A 171 -10.91 -4.80 12.50
N ILE A 172 -9.60 -4.62 12.23
CA ILE A 172 -8.92 -3.35 12.54
C ILE A 172 -9.34 -2.22 11.60
N PHE A 173 -9.62 -2.53 10.33
CA PHE A 173 -10.13 -1.57 9.37
C PHE A 173 -11.51 -1.05 9.79
N ASP A 174 -12.43 -1.94 10.17
CA ASP A 174 -13.77 -1.61 10.61
C ASP A 174 -13.73 -0.81 11.94
N GLN A 175 -12.85 -1.21 12.88
CA GLN A 175 -12.68 -0.53 14.16
C GLN A 175 -12.28 0.94 14.03
N VAL A 176 -11.44 1.26 13.05
CA VAL A 176 -10.97 2.64 12.85
C VAL A 176 -11.78 3.43 11.82
N GLY A 177 -12.78 2.81 11.20
CA GLY A 177 -13.66 3.43 10.22
C GLY A 177 -13.02 3.65 8.84
N GLY A 178 -12.15 2.75 8.40
CA GLY A 178 -11.56 2.73 7.06
C GLY A 178 -10.63 3.88 6.74
N TYR A 179 -10.41 4.12 5.45
CA TYR A 179 -9.64 5.27 4.94
C TYR A 179 -10.48 6.55 5.01
N ARG A 180 -9.86 7.65 5.43
CA ARG A 180 -10.49 8.98 5.35
C ARG A 180 -10.39 9.55 3.95
N ASP A 181 -11.23 10.53 3.66
CA ASP A 181 -11.18 11.29 2.42
C ASP A 181 -10.00 12.27 2.46
N LEU A 182 -8.83 11.76 2.10
CA LEU A 182 -7.56 12.45 2.02
C LEU A 182 -6.92 12.13 0.66
N ASN A 183 -6.29 13.12 0.03
CA ASN A 183 -5.80 12.94 -1.34
C ASN A 183 -4.43 12.24 -1.41
N PHE A 184 -3.59 12.39 -0.37
CA PHE A 184 -2.16 12.02 -0.45
C PHE A 184 -1.65 11.18 0.72
N VAL A 185 -2.32 11.21 1.87
CA VAL A 185 -1.85 10.60 3.12
C VAL A 185 -2.90 9.68 3.75
N GLU A 186 -3.83 9.20 2.95
CA GLU A 186 -4.94 8.35 3.39
C GLU A 186 -4.47 7.07 4.08
N ASP A 187 -3.40 6.47 3.55
CA ASP A 187 -2.77 5.27 4.10
C ASP A 187 -2.04 5.57 5.42
N TRP A 188 -1.29 6.67 5.46
CA TRP A 188 -0.57 7.08 6.65
C TRP A 188 -1.52 7.44 7.80
N ASP A 189 -2.61 8.16 7.53
CA ASP A 189 -3.67 8.44 8.50
C ASP A 189 -4.33 7.13 9.01
N PHE A 190 -4.65 6.20 8.10
CA PHE A 190 -5.20 4.89 8.46
C PHE A 190 -4.26 4.13 9.40
N PHE A 191 -2.97 4.02 9.08
CA PHE A 191 -2.00 3.36 9.95
C PHE A 191 -1.85 4.05 11.32
N ALA A 192 -1.92 5.37 11.36
CA ALA A 192 -1.85 6.10 12.62
C ALA A 192 -3.07 5.83 13.52
N ARG A 193 -4.27 5.79 12.95
CA ARG A 193 -5.49 5.45 13.69
C ARG A 193 -5.49 3.98 14.12
N ALA A 194 -5.03 3.09 13.27
CA ALA A 194 -4.86 1.69 13.62
C ALA A 194 -3.86 1.50 14.77
N ALA A 195 -2.72 2.19 14.74
CA ALA A 195 -1.75 2.17 15.84
C ALA A 195 -2.35 2.71 17.15
N HIS A 196 -3.13 3.78 17.09
CA HIS A 196 -3.84 4.33 18.26
C HIS A 196 -4.88 3.35 18.82
N ALA A 197 -5.54 2.58 17.96
CA ALA A 197 -6.50 1.54 18.33
C ALA A 197 -5.83 0.25 18.87
N GLY A 198 -4.50 0.20 18.91
CA GLY A 198 -3.74 -0.93 19.44
C GLY A 198 -3.35 -1.99 18.43
N ALA A 199 -3.51 -1.74 17.12
CA ALA A 199 -3.13 -2.68 16.08
C ALA A 199 -1.65 -3.09 16.19
N ARG A 200 -1.37 -4.36 15.96
CA ARG A 200 -0.02 -4.93 15.89
C ARG A 200 0.51 -4.90 14.47
N PHE A 201 1.62 -4.23 14.28
CA PHE A 201 2.30 -4.08 12.99
C PHE A 201 3.47 -5.03 12.84
N SER A 202 3.69 -5.52 11.63
CA SER A 202 4.92 -6.20 11.23
C SER A 202 5.25 -5.89 9.77
N ASN A 203 6.51 -6.05 9.37
CA ASN A 203 6.90 -6.08 7.97
C ASN A 203 7.78 -7.30 7.72
N LEU A 204 7.64 -7.92 6.56
CA LEU A 204 8.54 -8.95 6.08
C LEU A 204 9.81 -8.32 5.50
N PRO A 205 10.97 -8.98 5.64
CA PRO A 205 12.22 -8.52 5.04
C PRO A 205 12.29 -8.77 3.52
N ASP A 206 11.30 -9.50 2.98
CA ASP A 206 11.21 -9.89 1.59
C ASP A 206 10.70 -8.75 0.71
N VAL A 207 11.16 -8.70 -0.54
CA VAL A 207 10.54 -7.89 -1.59
C VAL A 207 9.23 -8.57 -1.95
N LEU A 208 8.12 -7.89 -1.71
CA LEU A 208 6.77 -8.41 -1.96
C LEU A 208 6.15 -7.87 -3.25
N VAL A 209 6.54 -6.66 -3.65
CA VAL A 209 6.00 -5.98 -4.83
C VAL A 209 7.11 -5.21 -5.52
N ASP A 210 7.12 -5.28 -6.84
CA ASP A 210 7.84 -4.37 -7.71
C ASP A 210 6.96 -3.16 -8.00
N VAL A 211 7.45 -1.97 -7.64
CA VAL A 211 6.70 -0.71 -7.71
C VAL A 211 7.20 0.13 -8.87
N ARG A 212 6.27 0.49 -9.76
CA ARG A 212 6.57 1.37 -10.88
C ARG A 212 6.74 2.80 -10.39
N ILE A 213 7.89 3.42 -10.67
CA ILE A 213 8.12 4.83 -10.36
C ILE A 213 7.83 5.70 -11.57
N ASN A 214 6.93 6.67 -11.37
CA ASN A 214 6.65 7.68 -12.37
C ASN A 214 7.42 8.97 -11.98
N PRO A 215 8.35 9.47 -12.83
CA PRO A 215 9.15 10.66 -12.54
C PRO A 215 8.33 11.96 -12.46
N THR A 216 7.06 11.95 -12.90
CA THR A 216 6.21 13.14 -12.92
C THR A 216 5.39 13.37 -11.64
N ARG A 217 5.65 12.63 -10.55
CA ARG A 217 4.92 12.82 -9.29
C ARG A 217 5.35 14.14 -8.63
N ASN A 218 4.71 15.23 -9.03
CA ASN A 218 4.98 16.56 -8.51
C ASN A 218 4.58 16.66 -7.03
N TYR A 219 5.56 16.87 -6.17
CA TYR A 219 5.36 17.29 -4.79
C TYR A 219 4.87 18.76 -4.82
N ASN A 220 3.62 18.99 -4.48
CA ASN A 220 3.01 20.32 -4.53
C ASN A 220 2.63 20.83 -3.12
N MET A 221 2.27 22.12 -3.03
CA MET A 221 1.91 22.75 -1.77
C MET A 221 0.72 22.08 -1.07
N LYS A 222 -0.25 21.56 -1.84
CA LYS A 222 -1.40 20.83 -1.26
C LYS A 222 -0.95 19.57 -0.54
N TYR A 223 -0.02 18.82 -1.14
CA TYR A 223 0.58 17.64 -0.54
C TYR A 223 1.29 17.98 0.79
N LEU A 224 2.12 19.03 0.79
CA LEU A 224 2.83 19.48 2.00
C LEU A 224 1.86 19.85 3.13
N VAL A 225 0.81 20.61 2.83
CA VAL A 225 -0.19 21.01 3.84
C VAL A 225 -0.87 19.79 4.44
N GLU A 226 -1.25 18.82 3.61
CA GLU A 226 -1.90 17.60 4.08
C GLU A 226 -0.95 16.71 4.90
N GLU A 227 0.33 16.57 4.50
CA GLU A 227 1.35 15.89 5.31
C GLU A 227 1.53 16.56 6.69
N ILE A 228 1.66 17.87 6.74
CA ILE A 228 1.83 18.61 8.01
C ILE A 228 0.60 18.42 8.91
N ALA A 229 -0.60 18.52 8.35
CA ALA A 229 -1.83 18.29 9.10
C ALA A 229 -1.88 16.86 9.67
N ASN A 230 -1.49 15.88 8.87
CA ASN A 230 -1.44 14.47 9.29
C ASN A 230 -0.39 14.25 10.38
N ILE A 231 0.82 14.78 10.26
CA ILE A 231 1.88 14.69 11.28
C ILE A 231 1.39 15.28 12.61
N ARG A 232 0.68 16.41 12.59
CA ARG A 232 0.10 17.02 13.80
C ARG A 232 -0.99 16.12 14.40
N ASN A 233 -1.83 15.53 13.57
CA ASN A 233 -2.84 14.58 14.00
C ASN A 233 -2.22 13.33 14.65
N ILE A 234 -1.19 12.74 14.04
CA ILE A 234 -0.40 11.62 14.59
C ILE A 234 0.20 12.00 15.94
N GLY A 235 0.77 13.20 16.04
CA GLY A 235 1.33 13.69 17.30
C GLY A 235 0.33 13.72 18.43
N ARG A 236 -0.92 14.14 18.15
CA ARG A 236 -2.01 14.17 19.13
C ARG A 236 -2.51 12.76 19.45
N LEU A 237 -2.78 11.94 18.46
CA LEU A 237 -3.32 10.58 18.60
C LEU A 237 -2.38 9.70 19.43
N LEU A 238 -1.09 9.72 19.13
CA LEU A 238 -0.10 8.84 19.74
C LEU A 238 0.64 9.50 20.91
N ARG A 239 0.23 10.72 21.32
CA ARG A 239 0.87 11.50 22.39
C ARG A 239 2.39 11.63 22.20
N VAL A 240 2.81 11.88 20.95
CA VAL A 240 4.22 12.02 20.59
C VAL A 240 4.76 13.33 21.16
N ASN A 241 6.01 13.30 21.63
CA ASN A 241 6.69 14.49 22.14
C ASN A 241 6.67 15.62 21.08
N PHE A 242 6.35 16.83 21.54
CA PHE A 242 6.25 18.03 20.67
C PHE A 242 7.52 18.24 19.84
N LEU A 243 8.71 18.03 20.38
CA LEU A 243 9.97 18.19 19.65
C LEU A 243 10.06 17.22 18.46
N VAL A 244 9.59 15.99 18.61
CA VAL A 244 9.56 14.98 17.53
C VAL A 244 8.61 15.45 16.43
N VAL A 245 7.42 15.96 16.78
CA VAL A 245 6.46 16.51 15.83
C VAL A 245 7.04 17.72 15.10
N ALA A 246 7.68 18.65 15.83
CA ALA A 246 8.31 19.83 15.26
C ALA A 246 9.43 19.44 14.27
N VAL A 247 10.30 18.50 14.64
CA VAL A 247 11.37 18.00 13.75
C VAL A 247 10.77 17.39 12.49
N SER A 248 9.72 16.57 12.63
CA SER A 248 9.06 15.96 11.48
C SER A 248 8.49 16.99 10.51
N VAL A 249 7.81 18.02 11.04
CA VAL A 249 7.29 19.13 10.23
C VAL A 249 8.42 19.92 9.55
N CYS A 250 9.49 20.24 10.27
CA CYS A 250 10.65 20.94 9.71
C CYS A 250 11.28 20.13 8.55
N LEU A 251 11.43 18.82 8.70
CA LEU A 251 11.95 17.97 7.63
C LEU A 251 11.07 17.98 6.38
N ARG A 252 9.73 18.08 6.51
CA ARG A 252 8.81 18.22 5.36
C ARG A 252 8.96 19.57 4.66
N ILE A 253 9.07 20.65 5.44
CA ILE A 253 9.28 21.99 4.90
C ILE A 253 10.63 22.06 4.16
N ILE A 254 11.70 21.55 4.76
CA ILE A 254 13.02 21.49 4.13
C ILE A 254 12.93 20.70 2.81
N ARG A 255 12.29 19.53 2.82
CA ARG A 255 12.08 18.74 1.61
C ARG A 255 11.36 19.52 0.50
N ALA A 256 10.37 20.33 0.86
CA ALA A 256 9.61 21.13 -0.10
C ALA A 256 10.44 22.26 -0.72
N LEU A 257 11.49 22.73 -0.01
CA LEU A 257 12.36 23.82 -0.46
C LEU A 257 13.60 23.31 -1.25
N VAL A 258 13.92 22.03 -1.14
CA VAL A 258 15.08 21.43 -1.79
C VAL A 258 14.72 21.00 -3.22
N PRO A 259 15.51 21.35 -4.25
CA PRO A 259 15.29 20.92 -5.63
C PRO A 259 15.26 19.39 -5.74
N GLU A 260 14.35 18.84 -6.56
CA GLU A 260 14.15 17.39 -6.73
C GLU A 260 15.46 16.62 -7.05
N LYS A 261 16.32 17.19 -7.90
CA LYS A 261 17.62 16.60 -8.24
C LYS A 261 18.52 16.32 -7.03
N LEU A 262 18.45 17.19 -6.02
CA LEU A 262 19.22 17.05 -4.78
C LEU A 262 18.55 16.03 -3.83
N ILE A 263 17.22 16.00 -3.83
CA ILE A 263 16.43 15.02 -3.08
C ILE A 263 16.72 13.61 -3.59
N ASP A 264 16.72 13.40 -4.90
CA ASP A 264 17.04 12.12 -5.52
C ASP A 264 18.46 11.63 -5.19
N ALA A 265 19.42 12.54 -5.15
CA ALA A 265 20.80 12.22 -4.74
C ALA A 265 20.86 11.79 -3.25
N VAL A 266 20.18 12.50 -2.36
CA VAL A 266 20.09 12.15 -0.92
C VAL A 266 19.31 10.84 -0.73
N TYR A 267 18.21 10.67 -1.45
CA TYR A 267 17.39 9.45 -1.39
C TYR A 267 18.18 8.21 -1.84
N SER A 268 18.98 8.36 -2.91
CA SER A 268 19.80 7.26 -3.43
C SER A 268 20.89 6.82 -2.45
N VAL A 269 21.42 7.74 -1.64
CA VAL A 269 22.51 7.46 -0.69
C VAL A 269 22.01 6.96 0.65
N PHE A 270 20.90 7.54 1.18
CA PHE A 270 20.49 7.33 2.58
C PHE A 270 19.25 6.47 2.78
N LEU A 271 18.37 6.34 1.79
CA LEU A 271 17.07 5.67 1.95
C LEU A 271 16.87 4.47 1.02
N ARG A 272 17.66 4.37 -0.05
CA ARG A 272 17.71 3.23 -0.95
C ARG A 272 18.80 2.29 -0.47
N GLY A 273 18.41 1.25 0.25
CA GLY A 273 19.34 0.18 0.62
C GLY A 273 19.86 -0.53 -0.63
N LYS A 274 21.17 -0.81 -0.69
CA LYS A 274 21.69 -1.77 -1.68
C LYS A 274 21.11 -3.14 -1.37
N PRO A 275 20.78 -3.95 -2.39
CA PRO A 275 20.33 -5.32 -2.15
C PRO A 275 21.35 -6.02 -1.27
N ARG A 276 20.90 -6.68 -0.20
CA ARG A 276 21.75 -7.60 0.56
C ARG A 276 22.14 -8.73 -0.39
N ARG A 277 23.45 -8.91 -0.60
CA ARG A 277 24.01 -10.05 -1.34
C ARG A 277 23.70 -11.35 -0.64
#